data_b04c188f16757bd83aa09a4d655fbae0
#
_entry.id   b04c188f16757bd83aa09a4d655fbae0
#
_cell.length_a   1.000
_cell.length_b   1.000
_cell.length_c   1.000
_cell.angle_alpha   90.00
_cell.angle_beta   90.00
_cell.angle_gamma   90.00
#
_symmetry.space_group_name_H-M   'P 1'
#
loop_
_entity.id
_entity.type
_entity.pdbx_description
1 polymer ?
#
loop_
_entity_poly.entity_id
_entity_poly.type
_entity_poly.pdbx_seq_one_letter_code
_entity_poly.pdbx_strand_id
1 'polypeptide(L)'
;MAIVKPFKGIRPPKDLVEQVESRPYDVLDSEEARAEAGDNEKSLYHIIKPEINFEPGTSEYDPRVYESAAENFRKFQENGWLKQDDKEQYYIYAQTMNGKTQYGLVVGAYVNDYMTGVIKKHELTRRDKKEDRMMHVRVCNANIEPVFFAYPDNSVLNEILKRYAATAPEYDFIAPIDGFRHQFWIVSDDMDIETITAEFAKMPSLYIADGHHRSAAAALVGAEKAKQNPNHTGKEEYNYFMAVCFQASQLTILDYNRVVKDLNGLTSEQFLDALTKNFEVIEIDAINVNVSGDEEGIPCYEKIAIDEAIEQFGLDILKPAALHSFLVYLDGKWYGLFAKPGTYDDEDPIGVLDVDISSRLILDDILGIKDLRSDKRIDFVGGLRGLGELKRRVDSGEMKMALALHPVTMQQIMDIADSGKIMPPKATWFEPKLRSGLIIHKLD
;
A
#
# COMPACT_ATOMS: atom_id res chain seq x y z
N MET A 1 13.81 -17.63 -9.65
CA MET A 1 14.69 -16.84 -8.79
C MET A 1 14.60 -15.41 -9.26
N ALA A 2 14.50 -14.47 -8.34
CA ALA A 2 14.28 -13.08 -8.67
C ALA A 2 15.54 -12.42 -9.26
N ILE A 3 15.37 -11.67 -10.34
CA ILE A 3 16.46 -10.95 -11.01
C ILE A 3 16.26 -9.46 -10.78
N VAL A 4 17.28 -8.83 -10.19
CA VAL A 4 17.33 -7.38 -10.03
C VAL A 4 18.66 -6.85 -10.55
N LYS A 5 18.68 -5.55 -10.93
CA LYS A 5 19.91 -4.87 -11.31
C LYS A 5 19.96 -3.45 -10.74
N PRO A 6 21.18 -2.89 -10.56
CA PRO A 6 21.35 -1.46 -10.32
C PRO A 6 21.01 -0.68 -11.60
N PHE A 7 20.67 0.60 -11.45
CA PHE A 7 20.36 1.47 -12.58
C PHE A 7 20.81 2.92 -12.33
N LYS A 8 20.87 3.71 -13.39
CA LYS A 8 21.15 5.16 -13.30
C LYS A 8 19.86 5.91 -12.98
N GLY A 9 19.61 6.17 -11.71
CA GLY A 9 18.42 6.87 -11.27
C GLY A 9 18.38 8.32 -11.75
N ILE A 10 17.20 8.80 -12.16
CA ILE A 10 16.94 10.22 -12.35
C ILE A 10 16.29 10.72 -11.06
N ARG A 11 16.87 11.72 -10.42
CA ARG A 11 16.45 12.19 -9.10
C ARG A 11 16.67 13.69 -8.89
N PRO A 12 15.93 14.33 -7.97
CA PRO A 12 16.12 15.74 -7.69
C PRO A 12 17.46 16.02 -7.00
N PRO A 13 18.07 17.20 -7.19
CA PRO A 13 19.09 17.71 -6.28
C PRO A 13 18.56 17.74 -4.84
N LYS A 14 19.47 17.58 -3.87
CA LYS A 14 19.13 17.50 -2.44
C LYS A 14 18.29 18.67 -1.92
N ASP A 15 18.56 19.86 -2.40
CA ASP A 15 17.88 21.11 -2.03
C ASP A 15 16.51 21.27 -2.69
N LEU A 16 16.15 20.39 -3.64
CA LEU A 16 14.88 20.44 -4.37
C LEU A 16 13.95 19.28 -4.04
N VAL A 17 14.40 18.24 -3.32
CA VAL A 17 13.62 17.01 -3.12
C VAL A 17 12.24 17.28 -2.53
N GLU A 18 12.12 18.13 -1.52
CA GLU A 18 10.85 18.48 -0.88
C GLU A 18 9.90 19.29 -1.79
N GLN A 19 10.44 19.95 -2.84
CA GLN A 19 9.63 20.65 -3.84
C GLN A 19 9.16 19.71 -4.96
N VAL A 20 9.92 18.62 -5.21
CA VAL A 20 9.64 17.69 -6.30
C VAL A 20 8.76 16.53 -5.83
N GLU A 21 9.01 16.00 -4.64
CA GLU A 21 8.32 14.82 -4.14
C GLU A 21 6.80 15.00 -4.10
N SER A 22 6.06 13.92 -4.22
CA SER A 22 4.60 13.93 -4.14
C SER A 22 4.05 12.59 -3.63
N ARG A 23 2.79 12.58 -3.20
CA ARG A 23 2.05 11.33 -2.98
C ARG A 23 1.85 10.59 -4.32
N PRO A 24 1.68 9.26 -4.33
CA PRO A 24 1.42 8.52 -5.56
C PRO A 24 0.07 8.91 -6.18
N TYR A 25 -0.03 8.78 -7.51
CA TYR A 25 -1.16 9.26 -8.30
C TYR A 25 -2.52 8.70 -7.90
N ASP A 26 -2.56 7.52 -7.29
CA ASP A 26 -3.76 6.73 -7.00
C ASP A 26 -4.36 6.95 -5.60
N VAL A 27 -3.74 7.81 -4.78
CA VAL A 27 -4.23 8.13 -3.42
C VAL A 27 -4.94 9.48 -3.33
N LEU A 28 -5.04 10.22 -4.43
CA LEU A 28 -5.68 11.53 -4.49
C LEU A 28 -6.39 11.73 -5.83
N ASP A 29 -7.42 12.56 -5.81
CA ASP A 29 -8.09 13.00 -7.04
C ASP A 29 -7.36 14.19 -7.71
N SER A 30 -7.90 14.66 -8.84
CA SER A 30 -7.26 15.73 -9.60
C SER A 30 -7.37 17.10 -8.93
N GLU A 31 -8.43 17.35 -8.14
CA GLU A 31 -8.61 18.60 -7.40
C GLU A 31 -7.66 18.65 -6.20
N GLU A 32 -7.53 17.54 -5.49
CA GLU A 32 -6.55 17.39 -4.40
C GLU A 32 -5.12 17.57 -4.93
N ALA A 33 -4.78 16.96 -6.07
CA ALA A 33 -3.46 17.11 -6.70
C ALA A 33 -3.17 18.56 -7.11
N ARG A 34 -4.19 19.26 -7.65
CA ARG A 34 -4.09 20.68 -8.00
C ARG A 34 -3.86 21.55 -6.77
N ALA A 35 -4.61 21.27 -5.69
CA ALA A 35 -4.47 22.01 -4.43
C ALA A 35 -3.10 21.79 -3.78
N GLU A 36 -2.59 20.55 -3.80
CA GLU A 36 -1.27 20.25 -3.26
C GLU A 36 -0.11 20.80 -4.10
N ALA A 37 -0.22 20.76 -5.43
CA ALA A 37 0.77 21.39 -6.30
C ALA A 37 0.81 22.91 -6.11
N GLY A 38 -0.36 23.57 -5.95
CA GLY A 38 -0.45 25.02 -5.80
C GLY A 38 0.32 25.74 -6.90
N ASP A 39 1.15 26.70 -6.50
CA ASP A 39 2.03 27.47 -7.40
C ASP A 39 3.43 26.83 -7.58
N ASN A 40 3.63 25.60 -7.09
CA ASN A 40 4.91 24.93 -7.19
C ASN A 40 5.11 24.27 -8.55
N GLU A 41 5.78 24.95 -9.46
CA GLU A 41 6.12 24.45 -10.81
C GLU A 41 7.00 23.19 -10.81
N LYS A 42 7.66 22.86 -9.67
CA LYS A 42 8.53 21.69 -9.52
C LYS A 42 7.80 20.48 -8.95
N SER A 43 6.52 20.59 -8.57
CA SER A 43 5.75 19.49 -8.07
C SER A 43 5.67 18.37 -9.11
N LEU A 44 5.99 17.12 -8.70
CA LEU A 44 5.89 15.97 -9.60
C LEU A 44 4.46 15.72 -10.08
N TYR A 45 3.45 16.27 -9.43
CA TYR A 45 2.07 16.16 -9.89
C TYR A 45 1.89 16.67 -11.33
N HIS A 46 2.69 17.65 -11.78
CA HIS A 46 2.69 18.11 -13.18
C HIS A 46 3.07 17.00 -14.18
N ILE A 47 3.65 15.90 -13.71
CA ILE A 47 4.04 14.73 -14.52
C ILE A 47 3.12 13.53 -14.25
N ILE A 48 2.79 13.23 -12.99
CA ILE A 48 2.04 12.01 -12.62
C ILE A 48 0.52 12.21 -12.59
N LYS A 49 0.06 13.45 -12.44
CA LYS A 49 -1.34 13.91 -12.51
C LYS A 49 -1.45 15.08 -13.51
N PRO A 50 -1.00 14.88 -14.77
CA PRO A 50 -0.76 15.99 -15.70
C PRO A 50 -2.04 16.73 -16.14
N GLU A 51 -3.23 16.19 -15.87
CA GLU A 51 -4.51 16.87 -16.06
C GLU A 51 -4.65 18.14 -15.21
N ILE A 52 -3.85 18.30 -14.14
CA ILE A 52 -3.81 19.55 -13.36
C ILE A 52 -3.25 20.73 -14.14
N ASN A 53 -2.54 20.49 -15.25
CA ASN A 53 -2.00 21.53 -16.13
C ASN A 53 -3.05 22.14 -17.08
N PHE A 54 -4.29 21.62 -17.03
CA PHE A 54 -5.41 22.03 -17.88
C PHE A 54 -6.57 22.58 -17.04
N GLU A 55 -7.62 23.06 -17.71
CA GLU A 55 -8.82 23.53 -17.04
C GLU A 55 -9.45 22.42 -16.15
N PRO A 56 -10.00 22.78 -14.99
CA PRO A 56 -10.72 21.85 -14.14
C PRO A 56 -11.77 21.04 -14.91
N GLY A 57 -11.84 19.72 -14.64
CA GLY A 57 -12.73 18.81 -15.33
C GLY A 57 -12.16 18.21 -16.62
N THR A 58 -10.94 18.55 -17.02
CA THR A 58 -10.24 17.85 -18.11
C THR A 58 -10.03 16.39 -17.73
N SER A 59 -10.41 15.47 -18.64
CA SER A 59 -10.27 14.04 -18.39
C SER A 59 -8.81 13.63 -18.24
N GLU A 60 -8.51 12.81 -17.24
CA GLU A 60 -7.18 12.21 -17.06
C GLU A 60 -6.74 11.34 -18.27
N TYR A 61 -7.71 10.94 -19.12
CA TYR A 61 -7.48 10.13 -20.33
C TYR A 61 -7.40 10.93 -21.63
N ASP A 62 -7.41 12.27 -21.57
CA ASP A 62 -7.25 13.11 -22.77
C ASP A 62 -5.82 12.94 -23.32
N PRO A 63 -5.64 12.70 -24.65
CA PRO A 63 -4.31 12.55 -25.24
C PRO A 63 -3.34 13.69 -24.92
N ARG A 64 -3.83 14.94 -24.85
CA ARG A 64 -3.02 16.12 -24.50
C ARG A 64 -2.44 16.05 -23.09
N VAL A 65 -3.12 15.37 -22.18
CA VAL A 65 -2.66 15.16 -20.80
C VAL A 65 -1.39 14.30 -20.78
N TYR A 66 -1.35 13.24 -21.58
CA TYR A 66 -0.14 12.41 -21.70
C TYR A 66 1.02 13.13 -22.37
N GLU A 67 0.73 13.92 -23.42
CA GLU A 67 1.75 14.78 -24.08
C GLU A 67 2.35 15.77 -23.08
N SER A 68 1.51 16.37 -22.25
CA SER A 68 1.94 17.28 -21.17
C SER A 68 2.84 16.58 -20.14
N ALA A 69 2.54 15.32 -19.77
CA ALA A 69 3.40 14.52 -18.88
C ALA A 69 4.82 14.38 -19.44
N ALA A 70 4.93 13.98 -20.72
CA ALA A 70 6.21 13.80 -21.39
C ALA A 70 6.98 15.12 -21.52
N GLU A 71 6.29 16.20 -21.88
CA GLU A 71 6.89 17.54 -21.98
C GLU A 71 7.39 18.04 -20.63
N ASN A 72 6.61 17.90 -19.56
CA ASN A 72 7.03 18.31 -18.23
C ASN A 72 8.21 17.46 -17.73
N PHE A 73 8.19 16.14 -17.95
CA PHE A 73 9.33 15.30 -17.59
C PHE A 73 10.63 15.71 -18.29
N ARG A 74 10.56 16.13 -19.56
CA ARG A 74 11.70 16.70 -20.29
C ARG A 74 12.14 18.06 -19.70
N LYS A 75 11.18 18.96 -19.45
CA LYS A 75 11.46 20.30 -18.85
C LYS A 75 12.10 20.19 -17.46
N PHE A 76 11.68 19.24 -16.63
CA PHE A 76 12.27 19.03 -15.32
C PHE A 76 13.76 18.66 -15.41
N GLN A 77 14.13 17.88 -16.42
CA GLN A 77 15.53 17.52 -16.66
C GLN A 77 16.31 18.71 -17.25
N GLU A 78 15.75 19.43 -18.21
CA GLU A 78 16.39 20.63 -18.81
C GLU A 78 16.62 21.75 -17.79
N ASN A 79 15.68 21.94 -16.86
CA ASN A 79 15.79 22.91 -15.78
C ASN A 79 16.72 22.44 -14.64
N GLY A 80 17.20 21.19 -14.69
CA GLY A 80 18.04 20.61 -13.64
C GLY A 80 17.29 20.30 -12.33
N TRP A 81 15.96 20.28 -12.38
CA TRP A 81 15.13 19.84 -11.23
C TRP A 81 15.17 18.33 -11.03
N LEU A 82 15.48 17.61 -12.09
CA LEU A 82 15.79 16.19 -12.09
C LEU A 82 17.11 15.96 -12.85
N LYS A 83 17.99 15.14 -12.27
CA LYS A 83 19.30 14.82 -12.85
C LYS A 83 19.53 13.32 -12.83
N GLN A 84 20.07 12.79 -13.93
CA GLN A 84 20.46 11.38 -13.99
C GLN A 84 21.81 11.17 -13.32
N ASP A 85 21.92 10.12 -12.50
CA ASP A 85 23.18 9.69 -11.92
C ASP A 85 24.13 9.13 -13.00
N ASP A 86 25.45 9.33 -12.78
CA ASP A 86 26.47 8.92 -13.76
C ASP A 86 26.70 7.40 -13.79
N LYS A 87 26.44 6.72 -12.66
CA LYS A 87 26.70 5.30 -12.46
C LYS A 87 25.43 4.50 -12.19
N GLU A 88 25.43 3.24 -12.58
CA GLU A 88 24.43 2.27 -12.13
C GLU A 88 24.67 1.92 -10.66
N GLN A 89 23.62 2.04 -9.84
CA GLN A 89 23.69 1.83 -8.41
C GLN A 89 22.33 1.42 -7.86
N TYR A 90 22.32 0.86 -6.64
CA TYR A 90 21.09 0.67 -5.89
C TYR A 90 20.86 1.88 -4.98
N TYR A 91 19.66 1.93 -4.42
CA TYR A 91 19.33 2.96 -3.45
C TYR A 91 18.57 2.34 -2.28
N ILE A 92 18.61 3.01 -1.14
CA ILE A 92 17.82 2.63 0.03
C ILE A 92 16.84 3.76 0.29
N TYR A 93 15.59 3.40 0.44
CA TYR A 93 14.52 4.32 0.79
C TYR A 93 13.88 3.88 2.11
N ALA A 94 13.94 4.74 3.13
CA ALA A 94 13.34 4.49 4.42
C ALA A 94 12.15 5.42 4.67
N GLN A 95 11.14 4.87 5.33
CA GLN A 95 9.93 5.58 5.72
C GLN A 95 9.66 5.33 7.19
N THR A 96 9.42 6.42 7.95
CA THR A 96 9.09 6.35 9.37
C THR A 96 7.68 6.87 9.61
N MET A 97 6.83 6.03 10.20
CA MET A 97 5.47 6.31 10.62
C MET A 97 5.27 5.84 12.05
N ASN A 98 4.76 6.70 12.93
CA ASN A 98 4.48 6.38 14.34
C ASN A 98 5.67 5.72 15.08
N GLY A 99 6.90 6.21 14.83
CA GLY A 99 8.13 5.70 15.45
C GLY A 99 8.67 4.39 14.87
N LYS A 100 7.98 3.75 13.93
CA LYS A 100 8.45 2.56 13.22
C LYS A 100 9.03 2.96 11.87
N THR A 101 10.26 2.50 11.59
CA THR A 101 10.93 2.72 10.31
C THR A 101 11.01 1.42 9.52
N GLN A 102 10.65 1.48 8.24
CA GLN A 102 10.85 0.40 7.26
C GLN A 102 11.86 0.83 6.21
N TYR A 103 12.76 -0.08 5.84
CA TYR A 103 13.85 0.17 4.89
C TYR A 103 13.67 -0.69 3.64
N GLY A 104 13.60 -0.06 2.47
CA GLY A 104 13.44 -0.71 1.18
C GLY A 104 14.66 -0.51 0.28
N LEU A 105 14.99 -1.53 -0.50
CA LEU A 105 15.98 -1.46 -1.57
C LEU A 105 15.29 -1.06 -2.87
N VAL A 106 15.75 0.03 -3.49
CA VAL A 106 15.28 0.48 -4.80
C VAL A 106 16.10 -0.20 -5.87
N VAL A 107 15.44 -0.97 -6.72
CA VAL A 107 16.06 -1.85 -7.72
C VAL A 107 15.35 -1.76 -9.07
N GLY A 108 16.05 -2.10 -10.15
CA GLY A 108 15.43 -2.48 -11.40
C GLY A 108 15.00 -3.94 -11.33
N ALA A 109 13.71 -4.23 -11.22
CA ALA A 109 13.14 -5.57 -11.20
C ALA A 109 12.91 -6.09 -12.62
N TYR A 110 13.25 -7.36 -12.90
CA TYR A 110 13.20 -7.91 -14.25
C TYR A 110 11.76 -8.12 -14.76
N VAL A 111 11.48 -7.57 -15.93
CA VAL A 111 10.15 -7.65 -16.58
C VAL A 111 9.69 -9.10 -16.74
N ASN A 112 10.57 -10.00 -17.16
CA ASN A 112 10.20 -11.39 -17.37
C ASN A 112 9.82 -12.12 -16.07
N ASP A 113 10.34 -11.71 -14.92
CA ASP A 113 9.94 -12.26 -13.62
C ASP A 113 8.48 -11.94 -13.30
N TYR A 114 7.98 -10.78 -13.73
CA TYR A 114 6.56 -10.48 -13.67
C TYR A 114 5.74 -11.34 -14.64
N MET A 115 6.23 -11.56 -15.86
CA MET A 115 5.54 -12.33 -16.90
C MET A 115 5.47 -13.83 -16.55
N THR A 116 6.50 -14.37 -15.89
CA THR A 116 6.61 -15.79 -15.53
C THR A 116 6.11 -16.13 -14.13
N GLY A 117 5.69 -15.13 -13.34
CA GLY A 117 5.15 -15.33 -12.01
C GLY A 117 6.19 -15.52 -10.90
N VAL A 118 7.45 -15.16 -11.13
CA VAL A 118 8.45 -14.99 -10.06
C VAL A 118 8.09 -13.77 -9.20
N ILE A 119 7.61 -12.69 -9.83
CA ILE A 119 6.95 -11.58 -9.12
C ILE A 119 5.47 -11.96 -8.96
N LYS A 120 5.08 -12.26 -7.73
CA LYS A 120 3.78 -12.76 -7.35
C LYS A 120 2.75 -11.65 -7.19
N LYS A 121 1.51 -11.93 -7.58
CA LYS A 121 0.36 -11.03 -7.55
C LYS A 121 -0.71 -11.60 -6.64
N HIS A 122 -1.38 -10.75 -5.91
CA HIS A 122 -2.54 -11.11 -5.09
C HIS A 122 -3.81 -10.33 -5.45
N GLU A 123 -3.74 -9.41 -6.43
CA GLU A 123 -4.85 -8.57 -6.86
C GLU A 123 -4.97 -8.54 -8.39
N LEU A 124 -6.21 -8.45 -8.90
CA LEU A 124 -6.50 -8.25 -10.33
C LEU A 124 -6.41 -6.77 -10.69
N THR A 125 -5.78 -6.49 -11.83
CA THR A 125 -5.71 -5.13 -12.36
C THR A 125 -6.96 -4.80 -13.18
N ARG A 126 -7.49 -3.59 -12.99
CA ARG A 126 -8.54 -3.03 -13.85
C ARG A 126 -7.93 -2.63 -15.19
N ARG A 127 -8.65 -2.93 -16.27
CA ARG A 127 -8.18 -2.70 -17.64
C ARG A 127 -7.93 -1.22 -17.92
N ASP A 128 -8.90 -0.37 -17.56
CA ASP A 128 -8.84 1.09 -17.77
C ASP A 128 -7.60 1.71 -17.09
N LYS A 129 -7.38 1.42 -15.81
CA LYS A 129 -6.23 1.94 -15.05
C LYS A 129 -4.89 1.40 -15.55
N LYS A 130 -4.86 0.13 -15.98
CA LYS A 130 -3.65 -0.47 -16.54
C LYS A 130 -3.29 0.18 -17.89
N GLU A 131 -4.25 0.36 -18.80
CA GLU A 131 -4.04 1.00 -20.10
C GLU A 131 -3.59 2.45 -19.95
N ASP A 132 -4.17 3.19 -19.00
CA ASP A 132 -3.75 4.54 -18.63
C ASP A 132 -2.27 4.58 -18.20
N ARG A 133 -1.87 3.74 -17.25
CA ARG A 133 -0.45 3.71 -16.82
C ARG A 133 0.49 3.22 -17.91
N MET A 134 0.06 2.29 -18.78
CA MET A 134 0.85 1.89 -19.95
C MET A 134 1.09 3.09 -20.90
N MET A 135 0.07 3.91 -21.15
CA MET A 135 0.23 5.11 -21.97
C MET A 135 1.22 6.07 -21.33
N HIS A 136 1.09 6.33 -20.04
CA HIS A 136 2.01 7.20 -19.30
C HIS A 136 3.47 6.72 -19.38
N VAL A 137 3.73 5.42 -19.16
CA VAL A 137 5.08 4.84 -19.29
C VAL A 137 5.62 4.96 -20.72
N ARG A 138 4.77 4.75 -21.73
CA ARG A 138 5.18 4.88 -23.15
C ARG A 138 5.61 6.29 -23.51
N VAL A 139 4.81 7.31 -23.12
CA VAL A 139 5.10 8.69 -23.51
C VAL A 139 6.26 9.30 -22.74
N CYS A 140 6.39 8.99 -21.45
CA CYS A 140 7.52 9.44 -20.62
C CYS A 140 8.80 8.63 -20.90
N ASN A 141 8.69 7.45 -21.50
CA ASN A 141 9.78 6.49 -21.66
C ASN A 141 10.52 6.20 -20.34
N ALA A 142 9.77 6.15 -19.23
CA ALA A 142 10.31 6.01 -17.88
C ALA A 142 9.27 5.40 -16.93
N ASN A 143 9.74 4.76 -15.87
CA ASN A 143 8.96 4.46 -14.69
C ASN A 143 9.08 5.66 -13.75
N ILE A 144 8.14 6.58 -13.80
CA ILE A 144 8.14 7.82 -13.00
C ILE A 144 7.86 7.52 -11.52
N GLU A 145 6.99 6.56 -11.26
CA GLU A 145 6.58 6.17 -9.92
C GLU A 145 7.07 4.75 -9.60
N PRO A 146 7.59 4.51 -8.38
CA PRO A 146 8.01 3.18 -7.97
C PRO A 146 6.83 2.24 -7.74
N VAL A 147 7.09 0.94 -7.81
CA VAL A 147 6.19 -0.09 -7.30
C VAL A 147 6.71 -0.61 -5.97
N PHE A 148 5.81 -1.11 -5.14
CA PHE A 148 6.10 -1.54 -3.78
C PHE A 148 6.08 -3.06 -3.70
N PHE A 149 7.25 -3.67 -3.42
CA PHE A 149 7.40 -5.11 -3.30
C PHE A 149 7.82 -5.52 -1.89
N ALA A 150 7.43 -6.74 -1.53
CA ALA A 150 7.95 -7.43 -0.38
C ALA A 150 8.84 -8.60 -0.81
N TYR A 151 9.83 -8.94 0.03
CA TYR A 151 10.64 -10.14 -0.09
C TYR A 151 10.78 -10.86 1.26
N PRO A 152 10.99 -12.20 1.28
CA PRO A 152 11.26 -12.95 2.50
C PRO A 152 12.47 -12.39 3.24
N ASP A 153 12.41 -12.33 4.56
CA ASP A 153 13.47 -11.76 5.38
C ASP A 153 14.85 -12.35 5.06
N ASN A 154 15.85 -11.47 4.93
CA ASN A 154 17.21 -11.81 4.58
C ASN A 154 18.19 -11.07 5.48
N SER A 155 18.96 -11.82 6.28
CA SER A 155 19.89 -11.26 7.25
C SER A 155 21.06 -10.50 6.59
N VAL A 156 21.55 -10.94 5.43
CA VAL A 156 22.65 -10.29 4.72
C VAL A 156 22.23 -8.92 4.21
N LEU A 157 21.06 -8.83 3.56
CA LEU A 157 20.50 -7.56 3.12
C LEU A 157 20.20 -6.64 4.32
N ASN A 158 19.70 -7.20 5.41
CA ASN A 158 19.43 -6.43 6.63
C ASN A 158 20.68 -5.78 7.22
N GLU A 159 21.82 -6.46 7.21
CA GLU A 159 23.08 -5.88 7.67
C GLU A 159 23.59 -4.74 6.76
N ILE A 160 23.37 -4.85 5.43
CA ILE A 160 23.64 -3.74 4.51
C ILE A 160 22.74 -2.54 4.84
N LEU A 161 21.43 -2.76 4.96
CA LEU A 161 20.46 -1.71 5.30
C LEU A 161 20.83 -1.00 6.61
N LYS A 162 21.15 -1.73 7.68
CA LYS A 162 21.57 -1.17 8.97
C LYS A 162 22.84 -0.34 8.86
N ARG A 163 23.81 -0.78 8.08
CA ARG A 163 25.07 -0.08 7.89
C ARG A 163 24.85 1.27 7.20
N TYR A 164 24.04 1.32 6.15
CA TYR A 164 23.69 2.59 5.49
C TYR A 164 22.83 3.48 6.39
N ALA A 165 21.87 2.92 7.12
CA ALA A 165 21.04 3.67 8.07
C ALA A 165 21.84 4.37 9.19
N ALA A 166 23.04 3.87 9.50
CA ALA A 166 23.97 4.50 10.46
C ALA A 166 24.77 5.67 9.85
N THR A 167 24.65 5.94 8.55
CA THR A 167 25.31 7.04 7.85
C THR A 167 24.34 8.19 7.57
N ALA A 168 24.88 9.37 7.23
CA ALA A 168 24.06 10.50 6.80
C ALA A 168 23.36 10.18 5.47
N PRO A 169 22.04 10.37 5.36
CA PRO A 169 21.30 10.13 4.13
C PRO A 169 21.53 11.25 3.10
N GLU A 170 21.32 10.91 1.85
CA GLU A 170 21.22 11.87 0.74
C GLU A 170 20.01 12.79 0.93
N TYR A 171 18.83 12.21 1.19
CA TYR A 171 17.62 12.96 1.56
C TYR A 171 17.18 12.60 2.96
N ASP A 172 16.67 13.59 3.68
CA ASP A 172 16.05 13.44 4.99
C ASP A 172 15.05 14.57 5.21
N PHE A 173 13.75 14.25 5.13
CA PHE A 173 12.69 15.24 5.28
C PHE A 173 11.44 14.63 5.91
N ILE A 174 10.57 15.50 6.42
CA ILE A 174 9.23 15.15 6.90
C ILE A 174 8.23 15.70 5.90
N ALA A 175 7.43 14.82 5.29
CA ALA A 175 6.40 15.22 4.35
C ALA A 175 5.30 16.03 5.05
N PRO A 176 4.92 17.22 4.53
CA PRO A 176 4.08 18.15 5.30
C PRO A 176 2.62 17.68 5.46
N ILE A 177 2.13 16.81 4.57
CA ILE A 177 0.71 16.41 4.55
C ILE A 177 0.42 15.32 5.57
N ASP A 178 1.29 14.33 5.71
CA ASP A 178 1.08 13.15 6.58
C ASP A 178 2.02 13.11 7.78
N GLY A 179 3.05 13.97 7.80
CA GLY A 179 4.03 14.03 8.89
C GLY A 179 4.99 12.84 8.93
N PHE A 180 5.04 12.02 7.89
CA PHE A 180 5.94 10.88 7.81
C PHE A 180 7.33 11.32 7.40
N ARG A 181 8.36 10.70 7.99
CA ARG A 181 9.75 10.96 7.64
C ARG A 181 10.18 10.06 6.50
N HIS A 182 10.87 10.65 5.52
CA HIS A 182 11.44 9.98 4.37
C HIS A 182 12.94 10.18 4.33
N GLN A 183 13.70 9.10 4.19
CA GLN A 183 15.13 9.11 4.11
C GLN A 183 15.62 8.30 2.91
N PHE A 184 16.73 8.70 2.30
CA PHE A 184 17.23 8.08 1.08
C PHE A 184 18.73 8.01 1.06
N TRP A 185 19.32 6.88 0.68
CA TRP A 185 20.75 6.66 0.56
C TRP A 185 21.10 6.11 -0.82
N ILE A 186 22.32 6.38 -1.26
CA ILE A 186 22.88 5.87 -2.50
C ILE A 186 23.82 4.72 -2.17
N VAL A 187 23.62 3.56 -2.79
CA VAL A 187 24.47 2.37 -2.63
C VAL A 187 25.37 2.27 -3.86
N SER A 188 26.58 2.82 -3.76
CA SER A 188 27.56 2.90 -4.84
C SER A 188 28.83 2.05 -4.60
N ASP A 189 28.89 1.33 -3.49
CA ASP A 189 29.98 0.38 -3.20
C ASP A 189 29.79 -0.88 -4.05
N ASP A 190 30.81 -1.25 -4.82
CA ASP A 190 30.71 -2.37 -5.78
C ASP A 190 30.47 -3.72 -5.07
N MET A 191 31.03 -3.94 -3.86
CA MET A 191 30.82 -5.17 -3.09
C MET A 191 29.38 -5.27 -2.60
N ASP A 192 28.77 -4.15 -2.17
CA ASP A 192 27.37 -4.11 -1.77
C ASP A 192 26.44 -4.34 -2.94
N ILE A 193 26.74 -3.73 -4.10
CA ILE A 193 25.98 -3.94 -5.34
C ILE A 193 26.01 -5.42 -5.75
N GLU A 194 27.18 -6.06 -5.76
CA GLU A 194 27.31 -7.48 -6.06
C GLU A 194 26.55 -8.34 -5.04
N THR A 195 26.67 -8.02 -3.74
CA THR A 195 26.00 -8.77 -2.67
C THR A 195 24.50 -8.66 -2.78
N ILE A 196 23.93 -7.47 -2.98
CA ILE A 196 22.51 -7.25 -3.14
C ILE A 196 21.98 -8.06 -4.33
N THR A 197 22.66 -7.96 -5.49
CA THR A 197 22.29 -8.72 -6.70
C THR A 197 22.29 -10.23 -6.43
N ALA A 198 23.33 -10.74 -5.77
CA ALA A 198 23.48 -12.17 -5.46
C ALA A 198 22.43 -12.66 -4.45
N GLU A 199 22.06 -11.85 -3.46
CA GLU A 199 21.04 -12.24 -2.47
C GLU A 199 19.64 -12.28 -3.10
N PHE A 200 19.26 -11.32 -3.94
CA PHE A 200 18.00 -11.39 -4.69
C PHE A 200 17.95 -12.61 -5.63
N ALA A 201 19.06 -12.97 -6.25
CA ALA A 201 19.15 -14.14 -7.11
C ALA A 201 18.94 -15.48 -6.37
N LYS A 202 18.97 -15.51 -5.04
CA LYS A 202 18.62 -16.68 -4.21
C LYS A 202 17.13 -16.76 -3.88
N MET A 203 16.40 -15.65 -4.00
CA MET A 203 14.99 -15.57 -3.63
C MET A 203 14.11 -16.25 -4.69
N PRO A 204 13.22 -17.15 -4.30
CA PRO A 204 12.34 -17.83 -5.26
C PRO A 204 11.31 -16.87 -5.87
N SER A 205 10.85 -15.89 -5.12
CA SER A 205 9.80 -14.95 -5.51
C SER A 205 9.94 -13.58 -4.82
N LEU A 206 9.37 -12.56 -5.47
CA LEU A 206 9.03 -11.26 -4.89
C LEU A 206 7.51 -11.13 -4.88
N TYR A 207 6.96 -10.31 -4.00
CA TYR A 207 5.52 -10.16 -3.80
C TYR A 207 5.12 -8.69 -3.98
N ILE A 208 4.17 -8.41 -4.85
CA ILE A 208 3.65 -7.06 -5.01
C ILE A 208 2.85 -6.72 -3.73
N ALA A 209 3.30 -5.74 -2.97
CA ALA A 209 2.57 -5.20 -1.83
C ALA A 209 1.57 -4.12 -2.28
N ASP A 210 2.03 -3.17 -3.11
CA ASP A 210 1.19 -2.11 -3.67
C ASP A 210 1.65 -1.75 -5.09
N GLY A 211 0.76 -1.14 -5.90
CA GLY A 211 1.07 -0.74 -7.27
C GLY A 211 0.90 -1.83 -8.31
N HIS A 212 -0.11 -2.72 -8.18
CA HIS A 212 -0.40 -3.77 -9.17
C HIS A 212 -0.61 -3.24 -10.58
N HIS A 213 -1.30 -2.08 -10.74
CA HIS A 213 -1.49 -1.45 -12.05
C HIS A 213 -0.19 -0.92 -12.63
N ARG A 214 0.66 -0.28 -11.81
CA ARG A 214 1.99 0.23 -12.20
C ARG A 214 2.93 -0.91 -12.58
N SER A 215 2.97 -1.99 -11.80
CA SER A 215 3.76 -3.19 -12.11
C SER A 215 3.35 -3.83 -13.44
N ALA A 216 2.04 -3.99 -13.67
CA ALA A 216 1.52 -4.54 -14.92
C ALA A 216 1.86 -3.64 -16.12
N ALA A 217 1.67 -2.33 -15.99
CA ALA A 217 1.96 -1.37 -17.04
C ALA A 217 3.44 -1.36 -17.43
N ALA A 218 4.33 -1.29 -16.45
CA ALA A 218 5.78 -1.29 -16.67
C ALA A 218 6.25 -2.59 -17.35
N ALA A 219 5.79 -3.76 -16.86
CA ALA A 219 6.18 -5.04 -17.43
C ALA A 219 5.66 -5.22 -18.87
N LEU A 220 4.40 -4.83 -19.15
CA LEU A 220 3.83 -4.96 -20.49
C LEU A 220 4.49 -4.00 -21.48
N VAL A 221 4.78 -2.76 -21.11
CA VAL A 221 5.47 -1.80 -21.97
C VAL A 221 6.92 -2.24 -22.22
N GLY A 222 7.61 -2.78 -21.20
CA GLY A 222 8.94 -3.36 -21.37
C GLY A 222 8.93 -4.53 -22.37
N ALA A 223 7.97 -5.44 -22.25
CA ALA A 223 7.81 -6.55 -23.21
C ALA A 223 7.44 -6.08 -24.62
N GLU A 224 6.62 -5.03 -24.77
CA GLU A 224 6.34 -4.40 -26.07
C GLU A 224 7.60 -3.84 -26.71
N LYS A 225 8.43 -3.09 -25.96
CA LYS A 225 9.70 -2.53 -26.44
C LYS A 225 10.68 -3.63 -26.87
N ALA A 226 10.80 -4.69 -26.08
CA ALA A 226 11.63 -5.85 -26.42
C ALA A 226 11.20 -6.49 -27.76
N LYS A 227 9.89 -6.66 -27.97
CA LYS A 227 9.34 -7.20 -29.21
C LYS A 227 9.54 -6.27 -30.42
N GLN A 228 9.53 -4.96 -30.20
CA GLN A 228 9.69 -3.96 -31.26
C GLN A 228 11.15 -3.71 -31.65
N ASN A 229 12.10 -4.05 -30.77
CA ASN A 229 13.52 -3.85 -31.01
C ASN A 229 14.14 -5.05 -31.76
N PRO A 230 14.48 -4.93 -33.05
CA PRO A 230 15.10 -6.02 -33.83
C PRO A 230 16.51 -6.39 -33.34
N ASN A 231 17.15 -5.49 -32.57
CA ASN A 231 18.47 -5.70 -31.99
C ASN A 231 18.41 -5.99 -30.48
N HIS A 232 17.28 -6.51 -30.00
CA HIS A 232 17.09 -6.82 -28.58
C HIS A 232 18.12 -7.84 -28.08
N THR A 233 18.84 -7.47 -27.02
CA THR A 233 19.90 -8.29 -26.39
C THR A 233 19.51 -8.85 -25.03
N GLY A 234 18.43 -8.32 -24.41
CA GLY A 234 18.00 -8.62 -23.05
C GLY A 234 18.69 -7.77 -21.96
N LYS A 235 19.58 -6.86 -22.37
CA LYS A 235 20.33 -5.99 -21.44
C LYS A 235 19.78 -4.55 -21.35
N GLU A 236 18.88 -4.20 -22.23
CA GLU A 236 18.30 -2.86 -22.33
C GLU A 236 17.50 -2.51 -21.07
N GLU A 237 17.45 -1.21 -20.71
CA GLU A 237 16.78 -0.71 -19.50
C GLU A 237 15.29 -1.06 -19.44
N TYR A 238 14.58 -1.07 -20.57
CA TYR A 238 13.17 -1.46 -20.62
C TYR A 238 12.89 -2.93 -20.23
N ASN A 239 13.92 -3.77 -20.06
CA ASN A 239 13.76 -5.12 -19.49
C ASN A 239 13.62 -5.11 -17.97
N TYR A 240 13.74 -3.95 -17.35
CA TYR A 240 13.65 -3.76 -15.92
C TYR A 240 12.69 -2.62 -15.61
N PHE A 241 12.07 -2.66 -14.44
CA PHE A 241 11.22 -1.58 -13.95
C PHE A 241 11.51 -1.30 -12.48
N MET A 242 11.31 -0.04 -12.10
CA MET A 242 11.68 0.44 -10.77
C MET A 242 10.76 -0.11 -9.69
N ALA A 243 11.34 -0.80 -8.71
CA ALA A 243 10.67 -1.30 -7.53
C ALA A 243 11.41 -0.91 -6.26
N VAL A 244 10.66 -0.66 -5.18
CA VAL A 244 11.18 -0.57 -3.81
C VAL A 244 10.80 -1.86 -3.09
N CYS A 245 11.81 -2.65 -2.72
CA CYS A 245 11.65 -3.96 -2.13
C CYS A 245 11.95 -3.92 -0.63
N PHE A 246 10.99 -4.31 0.20
CA PHE A 246 11.10 -4.33 1.66
C PHE A 246 11.09 -5.76 2.19
N GLN A 247 11.74 -5.99 3.32
CA GLN A 247 11.58 -7.24 4.05
C GLN A 247 10.15 -7.37 4.56
N ALA A 248 9.57 -8.56 4.43
CA ALA A 248 8.17 -8.83 4.80
C ALA A 248 7.86 -8.44 6.26
N SER A 249 8.78 -8.72 7.20
CA SER A 249 8.61 -8.41 8.63
C SER A 249 8.61 -6.91 8.96
N GLN A 250 9.15 -6.05 8.09
CA GLN A 250 9.20 -4.61 8.32
C GLN A 250 7.90 -3.90 7.93
N LEU A 251 7.09 -4.52 7.08
CA LEU A 251 5.91 -3.88 6.51
C LEU A 251 4.80 -3.68 7.53
N THR A 252 4.08 -2.59 7.37
CA THR A 252 2.88 -2.29 8.13
C THR A 252 1.67 -2.39 7.20
N ILE A 253 0.77 -3.30 7.55
CA ILE A 253 -0.52 -3.46 6.89
C ILE A 253 -1.57 -2.97 7.88
N LEU A 254 -2.39 -2.03 7.45
CA LEU A 254 -3.48 -1.50 8.25
C LEU A 254 -4.78 -2.19 7.89
N ASP A 255 -5.72 -2.13 8.82
CA ASP A 255 -7.08 -2.57 8.65
C ASP A 255 -7.77 -1.82 7.49
N TYR A 256 -8.64 -2.52 6.78
CA TYR A 256 -9.47 -1.94 5.75
C TYR A 256 -10.93 -2.16 6.15
N ASN A 257 -11.51 -1.19 6.82
CA ASN A 257 -12.80 -1.30 7.49
C ASN A 257 -13.97 -1.06 6.52
N ARG A 258 -15.17 -1.49 6.91
CA ARG A 258 -16.40 -1.38 6.12
C ARG A 258 -17.40 -0.52 6.87
N VAL A 259 -18.18 0.25 6.12
CA VAL A 259 -19.37 0.97 6.63
C VAL A 259 -20.54 0.71 5.69
N VAL A 260 -21.72 0.52 6.25
CA VAL A 260 -22.91 0.09 5.49
C VAL A 260 -24.09 1.00 5.79
N LYS A 261 -24.84 1.38 4.74
CA LYS A 261 -25.92 2.36 4.79
C LYS A 261 -27.20 1.85 5.44
N ASP A 262 -27.46 0.54 5.34
CA ASP A 262 -28.70 -0.06 5.86
C ASP A 262 -28.48 -1.51 6.30
N LEU A 263 -29.39 -2.07 7.04
CA LEU A 263 -29.37 -3.46 7.53
C LEU A 263 -30.25 -4.40 6.70
N ASN A 264 -30.49 -4.11 5.43
CA ASN A 264 -31.29 -4.95 4.54
C ASN A 264 -32.73 -5.18 5.06
N GLY A 265 -33.31 -4.14 5.66
CA GLY A 265 -34.65 -4.18 6.24
C GLY A 265 -34.76 -4.80 7.63
N LEU A 266 -33.66 -5.24 8.21
CA LEU A 266 -33.61 -5.75 9.58
C LEU A 266 -33.61 -4.60 10.59
N THR A 267 -34.21 -4.83 11.78
CA THR A 267 -33.92 -3.99 12.96
C THR A 267 -32.52 -4.29 13.49
N SER A 268 -31.98 -3.41 14.32
CA SER A 268 -30.66 -3.63 14.93
C SER A 268 -30.65 -4.91 15.79
N GLU A 269 -31.71 -5.21 16.53
CA GLU A 269 -31.85 -6.43 17.31
C GLU A 269 -31.86 -7.68 16.41
N GLN A 270 -32.64 -7.66 15.31
CA GLN A 270 -32.68 -8.77 14.35
C GLN A 270 -31.30 -8.97 13.66
N PHE A 271 -30.58 -7.90 13.38
CA PHE A 271 -29.24 -8.00 12.82
C PHE A 271 -28.26 -8.64 13.81
N LEU A 272 -28.25 -8.19 15.07
CA LEU A 272 -27.40 -8.77 16.13
C LEU A 272 -27.74 -10.25 16.37
N ASP A 273 -29.03 -10.60 16.39
CA ASP A 273 -29.47 -12.00 16.49
C ASP A 273 -28.98 -12.85 15.31
N ALA A 274 -29.12 -12.34 14.08
CA ALA A 274 -28.62 -13.05 12.89
C ALA A 274 -27.11 -13.29 12.92
N LEU A 275 -26.31 -12.37 13.50
CA LEU A 275 -24.88 -12.56 13.67
C LEU A 275 -24.56 -13.74 14.60
N THR A 276 -25.42 -14.03 15.60
CA THR A 276 -25.17 -15.11 16.57
C THR A 276 -25.12 -16.50 15.94
N LYS A 277 -25.62 -16.67 14.72
CA LYS A 277 -25.52 -17.92 13.97
C LYS A 277 -24.06 -18.32 13.75
N ASN A 278 -23.22 -17.38 13.33
CA ASN A 278 -21.86 -17.64 12.91
C ASN A 278 -20.78 -17.06 13.85
N PHE A 279 -21.18 -16.14 14.74
CA PHE A 279 -20.29 -15.43 15.66
C PHE A 279 -20.75 -15.56 17.12
N GLU A 280 -19.81 -15.53 18.04
CA GLU A 280 -20.06 -15.10 19.40
C GLU A 280 -20.14 -13.56 19.37
N VAL A 281 -21.22 -12.99 19.92
CA VAL A 281 -21.51 -11.53 19.88
C VAL A 281 -21.51 -11.02 21.31
N ILE A 282 -20.65 -10.05 21.61
CA ILE A 282 -20.47 -9.47 22.94
C ILE A 282 -20.62 -7.96 22.86
N GLU A 283 -21.61 -7.38 23.56
CA GLU A 283 -21.65 -5.93 23.74
C GLU A 283 -20.47 -5.50 24.61
N ILE A 284 -19.68 -4.52 24.15
CA ILE A 284 -18.49 -4.06 24.86
C ILE A 284 -18.89 -2.88 25.73
N ASP A 285 -19.09 -3.14 27.02
CA ASP A 285 -19.37 -2.17 28.05
C ASP A 285 -18.14 -1.84 28.93
N ALA A 286 -17.18 -2.75 28.96
CA ALA A 286 -15.92 -2.60 29.67
C ALA A 286 -14.82 -3.46 29.01
N ILE A 287 -13.56 -3.11 29.25
CA ILE A 287 -12.38 -3.87 28.81
C ILE A 287 -11.42 -4.15 29.97
N ASN A 288 -10.60 -5.20 29.82
CA ASN A 288 -9.52 -5.48 30.76
C ASN A 288 -8.24 -4.75 30.30
N VAL A 289 -7.71 -3.91 31.15
CA VAL A 289 -6.49 -3.14 30.89
C VAL A 289 -5.38 -3.65 31.80
N ASN A 290 -4.19 -3.84 31.24
CA ASN A 290 -3.02 -4.16 32.05
C ASN A 290 -2.56 -2.89 32.79
N VAL A 291 -2.68 -2.87 34.10
CA VAL A 291 -2.34 -1.71 34.95
C VAL A 291 -0.95 -1.78 35.57
N SER A 292 -0.43 -2.98 35.81
CA SER A 292 0.97 -3.22 36.27
C SER A 292 1.24 -4.72 36.34
N GLY A 293 2.52 -5.11 36.48
CA GLY A 293 2.90 -6.45 36.96
C GLY A 293 2.89 -6.48 38.49
N ASP A 294 2.60 -7.62 39.10
CA ASP A 294 2.85 -7.84 40.53
C ASP A 294 4.36 -7.92 40.84
N GLU A 295 4.71 -8.13 42.11
CA GLU A 295 6.12 -8.26 42.55
C GLU A 295 6.84 -9.45 41.88
N GLU A 296 6.09 -10.42 41.33
CA GLU A 296 6.60 -11.58 40.60
C GLU A 296 6.64 -11.35 39.07
N GLY A 297 6.18 -10.16 38.60
CA GLY A 297 6.14 -9.78 37.17
C GLY A 297 4.93 -10.34 36.41
N ILE A 298 3.92 -10.87 37.13
CA ILE A 298 2.67 -11.36 36.54
C ILE A 298 1.78 -10.16 36.19
N PRO A 299 1.26 -10.05 34.94
CA PRO A 299 0.42 -8.93 34.53
C PRO A 299 -0.87 -8.86 35.38
N CYS A 300 -1.13 -7.69 35.96
CA CYS A 300 -2.39 -7.41 36.65
C CYS A 300 -3.34 -6.70 35.69
N TYR A 301 -4.57 -7.21 35.58
CA TYR A 301 -5.60 -6.65 34.73
C TYR A 301 -6.71 -6.04 35.58
N GLU A 302 -7.10 -4.82 35.24
CA GLU A 302 -8.26 -4.14 35.81
C GLU A 302 -9.36 -4.02 34.76
N LYS A 303 -10.60 -4.29 35.15
CA LYS A 303 -11.77 -4.09 34.29
C LYS A 303 -12.25 -2.65 34.43
N ILE A 304 -12.13 -1.85 33.39
CA ILE A 304 -12.58 -0.47 33.34
C ILE A 304 -13.71 -0.31 32.32
N ALA A 305 -14.61 0.64 32.58
CA ALA A 305 -15.71 0.95 31.69
C ALA A 305 -15.18 1.43 30.31
N ILE A 306 -15.92 1.14 29.24
CA ILE A 306 -15.49 1.47 27.87
C ILE A 306 -15.21 2.97 27.70
N ASP A 307 -16.08 3.85 28.27
CA ASP A 307 -15.90 5.29 28.13
C ASP A 307 -14.62 5.77 28.82
N GLU A 308 -14.32 5.24 30.01
CA GLU A 308 -13.07 5.51 30.72
C GLU A 308 -11.85 5.00 29.99
N ALA A 309 -11.93 3.79 29.40
CA ALA A 309 -10.85 3.23 28.59
C ALA A 309 -10.59 4.08 27.35
N ILE A 310 -11.63 4.55 26.67
CA ILE A 310 -11.52 5.42 25.50
C ILE A 310 -10.92 6.78 25.88
N GLU A 311 -11.32 7.36 27.02
CA GLU A 311 -10.75 8.63 27.52
C GLU A 311 -9.26 8.48 27.82
N GLN A 312 -8.86 7.38 28.45
CA GLN A 312 -7.48 7.16 28.88
C GLN A 312 -6.54 6.72 27.77
N PHE A 313 -6.98 5.82 26.86
CA PHE A 313 -6.12 5.14 25.87
C PHE A 313 -6.49 5.47 24.43
N GLY A 314 -7.58 6.20 24.20
CA GLY A 314 -8.14 6.47 22.89
C GLY A 314 -9.01 5.33 22.35
N LEU A 315 -9.85 5.64 21.37
CA LEU A 315 -10.84 4.71 20.80
C LEU A 315 -10.20 3.47 20.17
N ASP A 316 -9.00 3.61 19.63
CA ASP A 316 -8.28 2.52 18.95
C ASP A 316 -7.86 1.36 19.85
N ILE A 317 -8.01 1.48 21.20
CA ILE A 317 -7.89 0.37 22.15
C ILE A 317 -8.87 -0.77 21.86
N LEU A 318 -9.98 -0.46 21.18
CA LEU A 318 -11.02 -1.43 20.82
C LEU A 318 -10.73 -2.19 19.51
N LYS A 319 -9.70 -1.84 18.77
CA LYS A 319 -9.38 -2.53 17.51
C LYS A 319 -9.29 -4.04 17.69
N PRO A 320 -9.81 -4.84 16.73
CA PRO A 320 -9.65 -6.29 16.76
C PRO A 320 -8.19 -6.68 16.95
N ALA A 321 -7.89 -7.41 18.03
CA ALA A 321 -6.51 -7.72 18.43
C ALA A 321 -5.98 -9.03 17.82
N ALA A 322 -6.85 -9.86 17.25
CA ALA A 322 -6.52 -11.18 16.72
C ALA A 322 -7.30 -11.49 15.45
N LEU A 323 -6.79 -12.43 14.65
CA LEU A 323 -7.52 -13.03 13.52
C LEU A 323 -8.86 -13.59 13.99
N HIS A 324 -9.86 -13.55 13.11
CA HIS A 324 -11.23 -14.04 13.32
C HIS A 324 -12.00 -13.28 14.39
N SER A 325 -11.51 -12.10 14.78
CA SER A 325 -12.21 -11.15 15.61
C SER A 325 -12.56 -9.88 14.82
N PHE A 326 -13.75 -9.34 15.08
CA PHE A 326 -14.29 -8.19 14.39
C PHE A 326 -14.92 -7.24 15.42
N LEU A 327 -15.09 -5.98 15.04
CA LEU A 327 -15.76 -5.02 15.87
C LEU A 327 -16.89 -4.34 15.07
N VAL A 328 -18.11 -4.39 15.58
CA VAL A 328 -19.26 -3.72 14.98
C VAL A 328 -19.62 -2.48 15.81
N TYR A 329 -19.83 -1.35 15.14
CA TYR A 329 -20.44 -0.17 15.72
C TYR A 329 -21.86 0.02 15.17
N LEU A 330 -22.86 0.00 16.06
CA LEU A 330 -24.26 0.06 15.71
C LEU A 330 -25.04 0.78 16.82
N ASP A 331 -25.88 1.75 16.45
CA ASP A 331 -26.78 2.50 17.36
C ASP A 331 -26.06 3.03 18.62
N GLY A 332 -24.85 3.57 18.45
CA GLY A 332 -24.08 4.17 19.55
C GLY A 332 -23.29 3.17 20.41
N LYS A 333 -23.31 1.89 20.09
CA LYS A 333 -22.67 0.81 20.86
C LYS A 333 -21.65 0.03 20.06
N TRP A 334 -20.65 -0.50 20.74
CA TRP A 334 -19.65 -1.38 20.19
C TRP A 334 -19.94 -2.85 20.54
N TYR A 335 -19.80 -3.74 19.56
CA TYR A 335 -19.97 -5.19 19.70
C TYR A 335 -18.75 -5.91 19.19
N GLY A 336 -18.11 -6.72 20.04
CA GLY A 336 -17.08 -7.67 19.62
C GLY A 336 -17.71 -8.88 19.00
N LEU A 337 -17.20 -9.34 17.83
CA LEU A 337 -17.61 -10.55 17.16
C LEU A 337 -16.42 -11.49 17.08
N PHE A 338 -16.64 -12.75 17.43
CA PHE A 338 -15.63 -13.82 17.31
C PHE A 338 -16.21 -14.94 16.45
N ALA A 339 -15.54 -15.24 15.32
CA ALA A 339 -16.02 -16.26 14.39
C ALA A 339 -16.00 -17.64 15.07
N LYS A 340 -17.14 -18.35 14.99
CA LYS A 340 -17.26 -19.68 15.60
C LYS A 340 -16.44 -20.72 14.82
N PRO A 341 -15.90 -21.76 15.50
CA PRO A 341 -15.25 -22.87 14.83
C PRO A 341 -16.15 -23.48 13.73
N GLY A 342 -15.56 -23.77 12.56
CA GLY A 342 -16.26 -24.33 11.41
C GLY A 342 -16.94 -23.30 10.49
N THR A 343 -16.82 -21.99 10.77
CA THR A 343 -17.28 -20.91 9.88
C THR A 343 -16.24 -20.53 8.82
N TYR A 344 -15.04 -20.97 8.98
CA TYR A 344 -13.90 -20.81 8.04
C TYR A 344 -13.08 -22.11 8.00
N ASP A 345 -12.22 -22.22 6.99
CA ASP A 345 -11.33 -23.36 6.76
C ASP A 345 -9.88 -22.85 6.78
N ASP A 346 -9.09 -23.32 7.74
CA ASP A 346 -7.69 -22.94 7.90
C ASP A 346 -6.82 -23.40 6.73
N GLU A 347 -7.23 -24.42 5.97
CA GLU A 347 -6.53 -24.92 4.78
C GLU A 347 -6.85 -24.11 3.51
N ASP A 348 -7.92 -23.29 3.51
CA ASP A 348 -8.22 -22.40 2.40
C ASP A 348 -7.61 -21.00 2.63
N PRO A 349 -6.53 -20.62 1.92
CA PRO A 349 -5.84 -19.35 2.13
C PRO A 349 -6.71 -18.12 1.87
N ILE A 350 -7.86 -18.26 1.20
CA ILE A 350 -8.84 -17.17 1.02
C ILE A 350 -9.92 -17.25 2.11
N GLY A 351 -10.51 -18.43 2.30
CA GLY A 351 -11.64 -18.65 3.22
C GLY A 351 -11.29 -18.38 4.69
N VAL A 352 -10.01 -18.42 5.05
CA VAL A 352 -9.49 -18.12 6.39
C VAL A 352 -9.36 -16.60 6.65
N LEU A 353 -9.42 -15.76 5.62
CA LEU A 353 -9.24 -14.32 5.79
C LEU A 353 -10.46 -13.65 6.45
N ASP A 354 -10.23 -12.76 7.38
CA ASP A 354 -11.29 -11.96 8.02
C ASP A 354 -12.10 -11.14 7.01
N VAL A 355 -11.45 -10.67 5.95
CA VAL A 355 -12.13 -9.99 4.84
C VAL A 355 -13.09 -10.91 4.08
N ASP A 356 -12.77 -12.20 3.94
CA ASP A 356 -13.63 -13.19 3.30
C ASP A 356 -14.75 -13.66 4.23
N ILE A 357 -14.41 -13.99 5.48
CA ILE A 357 -15.37 -14.38 6.52
C ILE A 357 -16.45 -13.32 6.66
N SER A 358 -16.06 -12.04 6.81
CA SER A 358 -17.01 -10.94 6.93
C SER A 358 -17.84 -10.73 5.65
N SER A 359 -17.22 -10.90 4.48
CA SER A 359 -17.90 -10.74 3.19
C SER A 359 -18.98 -11.81 2.99
N ARG A 360 -18.69 -13.06 3.29
CA ARG A 360 -19.65 -14.17 3.17
C ARG A 360 -20.73 -14.13 4.24
N LEU A 361 -20.32 -14.08 5.52
CA LEU A 361 -21.22 -14.36 6.63
C LEU A 361 -21.99 -13.12 7.13
N ILE A 362 -21.50 -11.91 6.87
CA ILE A 362 -22.15 -10.67 7.29
C ILE A 362 -22.69 -9.91 6.08
N LEU A 363 -21.83 -9.58 5.11
CA LEU A 363 -22.21 -8.71 4.00
C LEU A 363 -23.14 -9.40 3.00
N ASP A 364 -22.86 -10.66 2.61
CA ASP A 364 -23.72 -11.40 1.70
C ASP A 364 -24.89 -12.06 2.44
N ASP A 365 -24.64 -12.97 3.39
CA ASP A 365 -25.67 -13.80 4.02
C ASP A 365 -26.73 -12.99 4.77
N ILE A 366 -26.34 -11.92 5.48
CA ILE A 366 -27.26 -11.12 6.30
C ILE A 366 -27.69 -9.85 5.56
N LEU A 367 -26.74 -9.10 4.99
CA LEU A 367 -27.02 -7.80 4.40
C LEU A 367 -27.31 -7.85 2.90
N GLY A 368 -27.12 -9.01 2.26
CA GLY A 368 -27.40 -9.21 0.83
C GLY A 368 -26.47 -8.42 -0.10
N ILE A 369 -25.29 -7.99 0.40
CA ILE A 369 -24.26 -7.27 -0.37
C ILE A 369 -23.32 -8.30 -1.00
N LYS A 370 -23.59 -8.68 -2.26
CA LYS A 370 -22.87 -9.76 -2.97
C LYS A 370 -21.61 -9.28 -3.69
N ASP A 371 -21.64 -8.08 -4.23
CA ASP A 371 -20.53 -7.51 -4.98
C ASP A 371 -20.05 -6.21 -4.34
N LEU A 372 -18.97 -6.32 -3.58
CA LEU A 372 -18.36 -5.19 -2.85
C LEU A 372 -17.85 -4.06 -3.75
N ARG A 373 -17.71 -4.29 -5.07
CA ARG A 373 -17.19 -3.30 -6.03
C ARG A 373 -18.27 -2.41 -6.60
N SER A 374 -19.49 -2.90 -6.67
CA SER A 374 -20.62 -2.24 -7.36
C SER A 374 -21.77 -1.85 -6.43
N ASP A 375 -21.92 -2.48 -5.26
CA ASP A 375 -22.99 -2.17 -4.32
C ASP A 375 -22.76 -0.80 -3.65
N LYS A 376 -23.73 0.11 -3.82
CA LYS A 376 -23.67 1.49 -3.30
C LYS A 376 -24.04 1.61 -1.81
N ARG A 377 -24.44 0.51 -1.17
CA ARG A 377 -24.78 0.48 0.26
C ARG A 377 -23.54 0.32 1.13
N ILE A 378 -22.42 -0.14 0.57
CA ILE A 378 -21.15 -0.30 1.29
C ILE A 378 -20.15 0.75 0.84
N ASP A 379 -19.31 1.19 1.81
CA ASP A 379 -18.13 1.99 1.56
C ASP A 379 -16.98 1.51 2.48
N PHE A 380 -15.76 1.97 2.21
CA PHE A 380 -14.55 1.47 2.84
C PHE A 380 -13.78 2.60 3.52
N VAL A 381 -13.20 2.29 4.69
CA VAL A 381 -12.41 3.22 5.50
C VAL A 381 -11.04 2.61 5.79
N GLY A 382 -9.97 3.21 5.27
CA GLY A 382 -8.60 2.78 5.55
C GLY A 382 -8.19 3.06 6.99
N GLY A 383 -7.38 2.18 7.54
CA GLY A 383 -7.01 2.15 8.96
C GLY A 383 -6.31 3.39 9.51
N LEU A 384 -5.71 4.25 8.65
CA LEU A 384 -5.17 5.56 9.08
C LEU A 384 -6.22 6.48 9.69
N ARG A 385 -7.48 6.35 9.26
CA ARG A 385 -8.60 7.16 9.79
C ARG A 385 -9.10 6.66 11.14
N GLY A 386 -8.68 5.45 11.55
CA GLY A 386 -9.01 4.83 12.83
C GLY A 386 -10.50 4.54 13.04
N LEU A 387 -10.83 4.05 14.23
CA LEU A 387 -12.21 3.77 14.64
C LEU A 387 -13.04 5.05 14.79
N GLY A 388 -12.39 6.20 14.99
CA GLY A 388 -13.07 7.50 15.10
C GLY A 388 -13.86 7.87 13.85
N GLU A 389 -13.34 7.61 12.68
CA GLU A 389 -14.05 7.85 11.41
C GLU A 389 -15.25 6.90 11.24
N LEU A 390 -15.11 5.64 11.64
CA LEU A 390 -16.23 4.69 11.65
C LEU A 390 -17.38 5.19 12.52
N LYS A 391 -17.06 5.57 13.76
CA LYS A 391 -18.00 6.13 14.71
C LYS A 391 -18.66 7.40 14.16
N ARG A 392 -17.87 8.34 13.64
CA ARG A 392 -18.38 9.60 13.07
C ARG A 392 -19.41 9.37 11.94
N ARG A 393 -19.13 8.45 11.02
CA ARG A 393 -20.00 8.17 9.87
C ARG A 393 -21.32 7.52 10.27
N VAL A 394 -21.32 6.74 11.35
CA VAL A 394 -22.54 6.12 11.88
C VAL A 394 -23.33 7.14 12.71
N ASP A 395 -22.69 7.87 13.61
CA ASP A 395 -23.35 8.86 14.49
C ASP A 395 -23.97 10.02 13.69
N SER A 396 -23.35 10.39 12.56
CA SER A 396 -23.89 11.42 11.65
C SER A 396 -25.11 10.96 10.84
N GLY A 397 -25.43 9.66 10.86
CA GLY A 397 -26.48 9.06 10.04
C GLY A 397 -26.10 8.87 8.56
N GLU A 398 -24.85 9.12 8.19
CA GLU A 398 -24.30 8.82 6.84
C GLU A 398 -24.36 7.31 6.56
N MET A 399 -24.03 6.52 7.59
CA MET A 399 -24.03 5.06 7.57
C MET A 399 -24.84 4.52 8.75
N LYS A 400 -25.39 3.32 8.59
CA LYS A 400 -26.16 2.66 9.65
C LYS A 400 -25.28 1.87 10.60
N MET A 401 -24.23 1.22 10.09
CA MET A 401 -23.28 0.46 10.90
C MET A 401 -21.87 0.56 10.33
N ALA A 402 -20.90 0.27 11.18
CA ALA A 402 -19.51 0.08 10.80
C ALA A 402 -19.00 -1.29 11.26
N LEU A 403 -18.08 -1.86 10.48
CA LEU A 403 -17.41 -3.14 10.74
C LEU A 403 -15.91 -2.92 10.64
N ALA A 404 -15.20 -3.04 11.75
CA ALA A 404 -13.74 -3.05 11.81
C ALA A 404 -13.20 -4.48 11.80
N LEU A 405 -12.09 -4.66 11.10
CA LEU A 405 -11.44 -5.95 10.85
C LEU A 405 -10.03 -5.95 11.42
N HIS A 406 -9.54 -7.11 11.78
CA HIS A 406 -8.11 -7.29 11.98
C HIS A 406 -7.38 -7.19 10.62
N PRO A 407 -6.23 -6.48 10.53
CA PRO A 407 -5.49 -6.39 9.28
C PRO A 407 -4.95 -7.75 8.83
N VAL A 408 -4.92 -8.00 7.53
CA VAL A 408 -4.25 -9.19 6.97
C VAL A 408 -2.76 -9.16 7.25
N THR A 409 -2.14 -10.32 7.39
CA THR A 409 -0.70 -10.43 7.63
C THR A 409 0.08 -10.56 6.32
N MET A 410 1.36 -10.21 6.32
CA MET A 410 2.24 -10.46 5.16
C MET A 410 2.31 -11.94 4.81
N GLN A 411 2.29 -12.85 5.80
CA GLN A 411 2.30 -14.29 5.54
C GLN A 411 1.06 -14.72 4.75
N GLN A 412 -0.14 -14.27 5.15
CA GLN A 412 -1.36 -14.56 4.40
C GLN A 412 -1.31 -14.07 2.95
N ILE A 413 -0.76 -12.87 2.72
CA ILE A 413 -0.59 -12.32 1.36
C ILE A 413 0.36 -13.20 0.53
N MET A 414 1.48 -13.62 1.12
CA MET A 414 2.46 -14.47 0.46
C MET A 414 1.88 -15.84 0.14
N ASP A 415 1.18 -16.48 1.07
CA ASP A 415 0.55 -17.79 0.88
C ASP A 415 -0.51 -17.78 -0.23
N ILE A 416 -1.32 -16.72 -0.28
CA ILE A 416 -2.31 -16.53 -1.35
C ILE A 416 -1.62 -16.33 -2.70
N ALA A 417 -0.62 -15.46 -2.75
CA ALA A 417 0.11 -15.18 -3.98
C ALA A 417 0.87 -16.43 -4.50
N ASP A 418 1.41 -17.26 -3.60
CA ASP A 418 2.07 -18.53 -3.93
C ASP A 418 1.08 -19.59 -4.42
N SER A 419 -0.13 -19.63 -3.87
CA SER A 419 -1.19 -20.50 -4.35
C SER A 419 -1.74 -20.13 -5.74
N GLY A 420 -1.37 -18.96 -6.27
CA GLY A 420 -1.91 -18.40 -7.52
C GLY A 420 -3.35 -17.91 -7.40
N LYS A 421 -3.91 -17.86 -6.19
CA LYS A 421 -5.24 -17.30 -5.93
C LYS A 421 -5.18 -15.78 -5.85
N ILE A 422 -6.35 -15.15 -5.88
CA ILE A 422 -6.51 -13.69 -5.83
C ILE A 422 -7.30 -13.32 -4.58
N MET A 423 -6.83 -12.32 -3.86
CA MET A 423 -7.51 -11.78 -2.67
C MET A 423 -8.85 -11.10 -3.02
N PRO A 424 -9.81 -11.11 -2.10
CA PRO A 424 -10.99 -10.26 -2.19
C PRO A 424 -10.59 -8.78 -2.37
N PRO A 425 -11.44 -7.96 -3.01
CA PRO A 425 -11.15 -6.54 -3.17
C PRO A 425 -11.11 -5.83 -1.81
N LYS A 426 -10.26 -4.79 -1.71
CA LYS A 426 -10.17 -3.98 -0.49
C LYS A 426 -9.76 -4.80 0.75
N ALA A 427 -8.79 -5.70 0.57
CA ALA A 427 -8.27 -6.56 1.62
C ALA A 427 -6.99 -6.02 2.28
N THR A 428 -6.17 -5.26 1.54
CA THR A 428 -4.86 -4.78 1.99
C THR A 428 -4.77 -3.26 1.95
N TRP A 429 -4.14 -2.68 2.96
CA TRP A 429 -3.78 -1.26 3.00
C TRP A 429 -2.38 -1.09 3.58
N PHE A 430 -1.38 -0.96 2.69
CA PHE A 430 0.01 -0.74 3.09
C PHE A 430 0.29 0.73 3.40
N GLU A 431 0.95 0.98 4.53
CA GLU A 431 1.42 2.30 4.94
C GLU A 431 2.85 2.24 5.53
N PRO A 432 3.63 3.31 5.36
CA PRO A 432 3.38 4.52 4.54
C PRO A 432 3.36 4.22 3.04
N LYS A 433 2.62 5.04 2.27
CA LYS A 433 2.69 4.97 0.80
C LYS A 433 4.04 5.48 0.31
N LEU A 434 4.59 4.84 -0.74
CA LEU A 434 5.83 5.33 -1.37
C LEU A 434 5.62 6.73 -1.93
N ARG A 435 6.57 7.62 -1.69
CA ARG A 435 6.60 8.92 -2.38
C ARG A 435 7.11 8.76 -3.80
N SER A 436 6.50 9.48 -4.70
CA SER A 436 6.95 9.67 -6.08
C SER A 436 7.94 10.83 -6.15
N GLY A 437 8.84 10.84 -7.12
CA GLY A 437 9.78 11.94 -7.34
C GLY A 437 11.11 11.88 -6.59
N LEU A 438 11.31 10.91 -5.70
CA LEU A 438 12.61 10.70 -5.08
C LEU A 438 13.62 10.09 -6.04
N ILE A 439 13.14 9.27 -6.95
CA ILE A 439 13.91 8.59 -7.99
C ILE A 439 12.99 8.12 -9.11
N ILE A 440 13.50 8.09 -10.33
CA ILE A 440 12.83 7.71 -11.57
C ILE A 440 13.76 6.79 -12.35
N HIS A 441 13.21 5.78 -13.02
CA HIS A 441 13.96 4.87 -13.89
C HIS A 441 13.59 5.11 -15.35
N LYS A 442 14.58 5.49 -16.16
CA LYS A 442 14.45 5.70 -17.60
C LYS A 442 14.59 4.37 -18.35
N LEU A 443 13.87 4.20 -19.47
CA LEU A 443 13.81 2.93 -20.20
C LEU A 443 14.77 2.85 -21.41
N ASP A 444 15.70 3.81 -21.52
CA ASP A 444 16.72 3.89 -22.58
C ASP A 444 18.09 4.25 -22.01
#